data_18a8688704a0a2896a10f37f48a0a36e
#
_entry.id   18a8688704a0a2896a10f37f48a0a36e
#
_cell.length_a   1.000
_cell.length_b   1.000
_cell.length_c   1.000
_cell.angle_alpha   90.00
_cell.angle_beta   90.00
_cell.angle_gamma   90.00
#
_symmetry.space_group_name_H-M   'P 1'
#
loop_
_entity.id
_entity.type
_entity.pdbx_description
1 polymer ?
#
loop_
_entity_poly.entity_id
_entity_poly.type
_entity_poly.pdbx_seq_one_letter_code
_entity_poly.pdbx_strand_id
1 'polypeptide(L)'
;VNNLWAIVVKEVKELVRDPKILIGVVLMPIIIFPIMGAAIQISQESVERAIMGASFAVYTDDEGFVTDALLSYLYTNNTVVPIDAGSLEDALGAFKATDSSALIYIPHGYHTNITLGQKGVLRVYANLRSLNMAETQSTNVVTSLISVYNYYFSISKIRNLLTQTGSMGTPEAVRNPIEVHYASILKGNVLDIPPNAIFSLVMGQSIMLPIMVMMMVVFAIQMAATSIALEKEQKTLETLMTLPVSRLTILAGKLSGSIVIALAGSVSYLIGFGFYMNSAFSFVPQATTMNIDDVGVGITPLGLVLVGVVIFVTLVSALAMALSVAVFADNVRSAQSFTGALITPIMIPAVVLMFSDIEMLPQTVQWLLLIIPYTHSIIATKAAFLANYVVVIRSILFISVWTFVVLYVAAKIFSTERIITARFTFGDLGKRFRRKRPPAVNR
;
A
#
# COMPACT_ATOMS: atom_id res chain seq x y z
N VAL A 1 -26.81 32.37 -21.65
CA VAL A 1 -26.66 31.91 -20.26
C VAL A 1 -27.63 30.77 -19.97
N ASN A 2 -28.91 30.87 -20.45
CA ASN A 2 -29.93 29.82 -20.19
C ASN A 2 -29.56 28.46 -20.81
N ASN A 3 -28.92 28.44 -21.98
CA ASN A 3 -28.59 27.19 -22.69
C ASN A 3 -27.47 26.40 -22.00
N LEU A 4 -26.43 27.09 -21.44
CA LEU A 4 -25.35 26.46 -20.69
C LEU A 4 -25.90 25.82 -19.41
N TRP A 5 -26.74 26.56 -18.67
CA TRP A 5 -27.33 26.06 -17.43
C TRP A 5 -28.22 24.83 -17.66
N ALA A 6 -29.01 24.84 -18.71
CA ALA A 6 -29.86 23.70 -19.08
C ALA A 6 -28.99 22.43 -19.38
N ILE A 7 -27.88 22.63 -20.09
CA ILE A 7 -26.94 21.53 -20.41
C ILE A 7 -26.25 21.04 -19.13
N VAL A 8 -25.79 21.95 -18.24
CA VAL A 8 -25.18 21.57 -16.96
C VAL A 8 -26.13 20.74 -16.11
N VAL A 9 -27.40 21.19 -15.97
CA VAL A 9 -28.41 20.46 -15.18
C VAL A 9 -28.71 19.08 -15.82
N LYS A 10 -28.78 19.01 -17.13
CA LYS A 10 -28.95 17.75 -17.87
C LYS A 10 -27.78 16.81 -17.59
N GLU A 11 -26.55 17.26 -17.78
CA GLU A 11 -25.32 16.46 -17.56
C GLU A 11 -25.20 15.98 -16.11
N VAL A 12 -25.44 16.86 -15.12
CA VAL A 12 -25.45 16.48 -13.70
C VAL A 12 -26.49 15.39 -13.41
N LYS A 13 -27.73 15.56 -13.95
CA LYS A 13 -28.76 14.53 -13.78
C LYS A 13 -28.38 13.19 -14.45
N GLU A 14 -27.76 13.24 -15.61
CA GLU A 14 -27.34 12.05 -16.35
C GLU A 14 -26.23 11.32 -15.59
N LEU A 15 -25.20 12.03 -15.13
CA LEU A 15 -24.09 11.48 -14.36
C LEU A 15 -24.52 10.93 -12.99
N VAL A 16 -25.42 11.63 -12.28
CA VAL A 16 -25.97 11.16 -11.00
C VAL A 16 -26.90 9.94 -11.20
N ARG A 17 -27.47 9.77 -12.38
CA ARG A 17 -28.31 8.61 -12.71
C ARG A 17 -27.53 7.48 -13.38
N ASP A 18 -26.29 7.72 -13.79
CA ASP A 18 -25.43 6.65 -14.33
C ASP A 18 -24.92 5.78 -13.18
N PRO A 19 -25.46 4.54 -13.02
CA PRO A 19 -25.06 3.67 -11.91
C PRO A 19 -23.58 3.30 -11.96
N LYS A 20 -22.96 3.29 -13.15
CA LYS A 20 -21.54 2.92 -13.30
C LYS A 20 -20.65 3.99 -12.70
N ILE A 21 -20.91 5.27 -12.98
CA ILE A 21 -20.15 6.41 -12.44
C ILE A 21 -20.41 6.51 -10.93
N LEU A 22 -21.66 6.43 -10.52
CA LEU A 22 -22.02 6.50 -9.09
C LEU A 22 -21.35 5.39 -8.28
N ILE A 23 -21.40 4.16 -8.77
CA ILE A 23 -20.75 3.03 -8.12
C ILE A 23 -19.23 3.20 -8.14
N GLY A 24 -18.62 3.51 -9.29
CA GLY A 24 -17.16 3.54 -9.42
C GLY A 24 -16.48 4.69 -8.72
N VAL A 25 -17.08 5.88 -8.71
CA VAL A 25 -16.43 7.09 -8.17
C VAL A 25 -16.93 7.42 -6.75
N VAL A 26 -18.17 7.10 -6.42
CA VAL A 26 -18.76 7.49 -5.14
C VAL A 26 -18.91 6.31 -4.18
N LEU A 27 -19.51 5.20 -4.62
CA LEU A 27 -19.78 4.05 -3.74
C LEU A 27 -18.54 3.21 -3.46
N MET A 28 -17.72 2.95 -4.50
CA MET A 28 -16.54 2.09 -4.35
C MET A 28 -15.58 2.55 -3.24
N PRO A 29 -15.22 3.82 -3.10
CA PRO A 29 -14.35 4.25 -2.02
C PRO A 29 -14.94 3.98 -0.62
N ILE A 30 -16.24 4.25 -0.44
CA ILE A 30 -16.95 4.02 0.82
C ILE A 30 -17.02 2.53 1.18
N ILE A 31 -16.99 1.65 0.19
CA ILE A 31 -17.04 0.20 0.39
C ILE A 31 -15.64 -0.41 0.51
N ILE A 32 -14.75 -0.08 -0.43
CA ILE A 32 -13.43 -0.73 -0.52
C ILE A 32 -12.54 -0.38 0.68
N PHE A 33 -12.50 0.88 1.10
CA PHE A 33 -11.62 1.27 2.20
C PHE A 33 -12.00 0.67 3.55
N PRO A 34 -13.27 0.64 3.98
CA PRO A 34 -13.66 -0.11 5.15
C PRO A 34 -13.37 -1.62 5.04
N ILE A 35 -13.61 -2.23 3.87
CA ILE A 35 -13.26 -3.64 3.64
C ILE A 35 -11.76 -3.87 3.77
N MET A 36 -10.94 -2.99 3.19
CA MET A 36 -9.47 -3.07 3.34
C MET A 36 -9.06 -2.89 4.79
N GLY A 37 -9.64 -1.93 5.52
CA GLY A 37 -9.40 -1.74 6.95
C GLY A 37 -9.79 -2.99 7.76
N ALA A 38 -10.96 -3.55 7.51
CA ALA A 38 -11.41 -4.79 8.15
C ALA A 38 -10.52 -5.99 7.78
N ALA A 39 -10.08 -6.10 6.54
CA ALA A 39 -9.17 -7.17 6.10
C ALA A 39 -7.81 -7.09 6.82
N ILE A 40 -7.28 -5.89 7.01
CA ILE A 40 -6.08 -5.67 7.81
C ILE A 40 -6.33 -6.11 9.25
N GLN A 41 -7.43 -5.69 9.87
CA GLN A 41 -7.77 -6.06 11.24
C GLN A 41 -7.91 -7.57 11.39
N ILE A 42 -8.65 -8.25 10.51
CA ILE A 42 -8.80 -9.70 10.51
C ILE A 42 -7.45 -10.41 10.31
N SER A 43 -6.60 -9.89 9.43
CA SER A 43 -5.26 -10.44 9.22
C SER A 43 -4.42 -10.39 10.49
N GLN A 44 -4.50 -9.32 11.25
CA GLN A 44 -3.75 -9.18 12.50
C GLN A 44 -4.32 -10.02 13.63
N GLU A 45 -5.64 -10.07 13.80
CA GLU A 45 -6.24 -11.01 14.72
C GLU A 45 -5.85 -12.45 14.40
N SER A 46 -5.71 -12.77 13.12
CA SER A 46 -5.23 -14.09 12.67
C SER A 46 -3.78 -14.34 13.03
N VAL A 47 -2.93 -13.33 12.88
CA VAL A 47 -1.51 -13.40 13.32
C VAL A 47 -1.44 -13.54 14.84
N GLU A 48 -2.19 -12.73 15.59
CA GLU A 48 -2.22 -12.79 17.05
C GLU A 48 -2.71 -14.16 17.55
N ARG A 49 -3.79 -14.70 16.97
CA ARG A 49 -4.25 -16.07 17.27
C ARG A 49 -3.20 -17.12 16.90
N ALA A 50 -2.50 -16.96 15.78
CA ALA A 50 -1.42 -17.87 15.40
C ALA A 50 -0.24 -17.83 16.35
N ILE A 51 0.07 -16.66 16.92
CA ILE A 51 1.10 -16.49 17.96
C ILE A 51 0.65 -17.14 19.26
N MET A 52 -0.59 -16.85 19.72
CA MET A 52 -1.12 -17.39 20.97
C MET A 52 -1.36 -18.91 20.92
N GLY A 53 -1.75 -19.43 19.77
CA GLY A 53 -1.97 -20.85 19.51
C GLY A 53 -0.76 -21.59 18.95
N ALA A 54 0.42 -20.96 18.90
CA ALA A 54 1.60 -21.59 18.33
C ALA A 54 1.99 -22.82 19.12
N SER A 55 1.89 -23.99 18.50
CA SER A 55 2.46 -25.23 18.98
C SER A 55 3.78 -25.50 18.26
N PHE A 56 4.71 -26.07 18.94
CA PHE A 56 5.96 -26.52 18.34
C PHE A 56 6.35 -27.91 18.83
N ALA A 57 7.07 -28.60 17.99
CA ALA A 57 7.57 -29.93 18.29
C ALA A 57 8.99 -29.84 18.82
N VAL A 58 9.38 -30.81 19.63
CA VAL A 58 10.76 -30.95 20.13
C VAL A 58 11.23 -32.36 19.92
N TYR A 59 12.45 -32.49 19.37
CA TYR A 59 13.17 -33.74 19.24
C TYR A 59 14.60 -33.53 19.76
N THR A 60 15.10 -34.46 20.56
CA THR A 60 16.47 -34.39 21.14
C THR A 60 17.23 -35.69 20.94
N ASP A 61 18.49 -35.56 20.52
CA ASP A 61 19.50 -36.62 20.51
C ASP A 61 20.51 -36.42 21.64
N ASP A 62 20.26 -35.45 22.53
CA ASP A 62 21.18 -35.08 23.60
C ASP A 62 20.53 -35.30 24.99
N GLU A 63 21.33 -35.72 25.92
CA GLU A 63 20.93 -35.96 27.33
C GLU A 63 21.79 -35.14 28.27
N GLY A 64 21.22 -34.72 29.38
CA GLY A 64 21.93 -34.04 30.45
C GLY A 64 21.20 -32.86 31.06
N PHE A 65 21.64 -32.41 32.22
CA PHE A 65 20.90 -31.44 33.00
C PHE A 65 20.65 -30.10 32.27
N VAL A 66 21.53 -29.68 31.34
CA VAL A 66 21.37 -28.44 30.58
C VAL A 66 20.28 -28.64 29.53
N THR A 67 20.23 -29.82 28.92
CA THR A 67 19.20 -30.22 27.97
C THR A 67 17.83 -30.31 28.66
N ASP A 68 17.80 -30.96 29.85
CA ASP A 68 16.60 -31.08 30.68
C ASP A 68 16.07 -29.71 31.13
N ALA A 69 16.97 -28.78 31.48
CA ALA A 69 16.60 -27.42 31.84
C ALA A 69 15.97 -26.65 30.67
N LEU A 70 16.50 -26.81 29.45
CA LEU A 70 15.90 -26.24 28.24
C LEU A 70 14.54 -26.87 27.97
N LEU A 71 14.44 -28.20 28.03
CA LEU A 71 13.18 -28.91 27.84
C LEU A 71 12.14 -28.45 28.85
N SER A 72 12.49 -28.40 30.14
CA SER A 72 11.59 -27.91 31.19
C SER A 72 11.10 -26.49 30.91
N TYR A 73 11.98 -25.59 30.48
CA TYR A 73 11.58 -24.23 30.07
C TYR A 73 10.62 -24.23 28.88
N LEU A 74 10.93 -25.02 27.86
CA LEU A 74 10.09 -25.10 26.66
C LEU A 74 8.69 -25.66 26.96
N TYR A 75 8.60 -26.66 27.83
CA TYR A 75 7.34 -27.26 28.27
C TYR A 75 6.53 -26.36 29.21
N THR A 76 7.15 -25.39 29.85
CA THR A 76 6.47 -24.48 30.77
C THR A 76 5.72 -23.40 29.99
N ASN A 77 4.41 -23.36 30.15
CA ASN A 77 3.52 -22.37 29.53
C ASN A 77 3.45 -22.38 27.99
N ASN A 78 3.90 -23.46 27.33
CA ASN A 78 3.82 -23.58 25.87
C ASN A 78 3.18 -24.90 25.45
N THR A 79 2.56 -24.94 24.27
CA THR A 79 2.04 -26.16 23.68
C THR A 79 3.15 -26.86 22.91
N VAL A 80 3.76 -27.87 23.55
CA VAL A 80 4.86 -28.63 22.97
C VAL A 80 4.41 -30.02 22.62
N VAL A 81 4.73 -30.46 21.40
CA VAL A 81 4.49 -31.83 20.92
C VAL A 81 5.83 -32.58 20.97
N PRO A 82 6.02 -33.52 21.90
CA PRO A 82 7.23 -34.32 21.91
C PRO A 82 7.21 -35.27 20.70
N ILE A 83 8.35 -35.37 20.04
CA ILE A 83 8.57 -36.35 18.97
C ILE A 83 9.58 -37.38 19.48
N ASP A 84 9.13 -38.62 19.57
CA ASP A 84 9.98 -39.78 19.84
C ASP A 84 10.32 -40.45 18.50
N ALA A 85 11.58 -40.42 18.13
CA ALA A 85 12.07 -40.94 16.87
C ALA A 85 13.51 -41.47 17.02
N GLY A 86 13.86 -42.45 16.22
CA GLY A 86 15.21 -43.02 16.24
C GLY A 86 16.25 -42.22 15.44
N SER A 87 15.80 -41.29 14.63
CA SER A 87 16.68 -40.42 13.82
C SER A 87 16.03 -39.07 13.54
N LEU A 88 16.85 -38.08 13.17
CA LEU A 88 16.35 -36.78 12.74
C LEU A 88 15.43 -36.89 11.50
N GLU A 89 15.68 -37.83 10.61
CA GLU A 89 14.90 -38.02 9.40
C GLU A 89 13.48 -38.53 9.74
N ASP A 90 13.37 -39.50 10.67
CA ASP A 90 12.11 -39.99 11.19
C ASP A 90 11.37 -38.89 11.96
N ALA A 91 12.09 -38.11 12.76
CA ALA A 91 11.53 -36.97 13.50
C ALA A 91 10.95 -35.91 12.56
N LEU A 92 11.65 -35.58 11.46
CA LEU A 92 11.14 -34.67 10.44
C LEU A 92 9.92 -35.24 9.70
N GLY A 93 9.91 -36.57 9.48
CA GLY A 93 8.75 -37.28 8.92
C GLY A 93 7.51 -37.16 9.83
N ALA A 94 7.70 -37.46 11.12
CA ALA A 94 6.64 -37.31 12.13
C ALA A 94 6.18 -35.86 12.28
N PHE A 95 7.11 -34.91 12.33
CA PHE A 95 6.82 -33.49 12.44
C PHE A 95 5.92 -32.97 11.31
N LYS A 96 6.17 -33.39 10.07
CA LYS A 96 5.34 -32.99 8.91
C LYS A 96 3.87 -33.39 9.05
N ALA A 97 3.59 -34.43 9.83
CA ALA A 97 2.24 -34.91 10.09
C ALA A 97 1.55 -34.16 11.26
N THR A 98 2.29 -33.39 12.05
CA THR A 98 1.75 -32.58 13.16
C THR A 98 1.25 -31.23 12.70
N ASP A 99 0.41 -30.59 13.52
CA ASP A 99 -0.01 -29.19 13.29
C ASP A 99 0.95 -28.16 13.87
N SER A 100 2.14 -28.60 14.33
CA SER A 100 3.13 -27.72 14.90
C SER A 100 3.77 -26.80 13.84
N SER A 101 4.03 -25.56 14.24
CA SER A 101 4.61 -24.52 13.37
C SER A 101 6.12 -24.67 13.17
N ALA A 102 6.81 -25.27 14.13
CA ALA A 102 8.25 -25.48 14.06
C ALA A 102 8.65 -26.74 14.86
N LEU A 103 9.78 -27.33 14.47
CA LEU A 103 10.48 -28.37 15.22
C LEU A 103 11.79 -27.80 15.76
N ILE A 104 11.98 -27.90 17.07
CA ILE A 104 13.25 -27.60 17.75
C ILE A 104 14.01 -28.93 17.85
N TYR A 105 15.13 -29.03 17.17
CA TYR A 105 16.04 -30.16 17.25
C TYR A 105 17.24 -29.80 18.11
N ILE A 106 17.49 -30.62 19.13
CA ILE A 106 18.63 -30.53 20.04
C ILE A 106 19.62 -31.65 19.66
N PRO A 107 20.68 -31.34 18.91
CA PRO A 107 21.64 -32.35 18.47
C PRO A 107 22.53 -32.83 19.59
N HIS A 108 23.04 -34.05 19.44
CA HIS A 108 24.03 -34.64 20.36
C HIS A 108 25.21 -33.69 20.60
N GLY A 109 25.66 -33.59 21.85
CA GLY A 109 26.75 -32.73 22.30
C GLY A 109 26.31 -31.32 22.75
N TYR A 110 25.01 -30.99 22.72
CA TYR A 110 24.50 -29.70 23.20
C TYR A 110 24.87 -29.46 24.66
N HIS A 111 24.58 -30.42 25.54
CA HIS A 111 24.91 -30.37 26.98
C HIS A 111 26.43 -30.25 27.17
N THR A 112 27.20 -31.09 26.50
CA THR A 112 28.67 -31.14 26.64
C THR A 112 29.33 -29.83 26.23
N ASN A 113 28.94 -29.29 25.08
CA ASN A 113 29.47 -28.02 24.58
C ASN A 113 29.19 -26.86 25.56
N ILE A 114 27.97 -26.76 26.06
CA ILE A 114 27.62 -25.70 27.02
C ILE A 114 28.35 -25.86 28.33
N THR A 115 28.53 -27.10 28.80
CA THR A 115 29.25 -27.38 30.06
C THR A 115 30.73 -27.04 29.95
N LEU A 116 31.35 -27.29 28.77
CA LEU A 116 32.74 -26.91 28.47
C LEU A 116 32.90 -25.42 28.13
N GLY A 117 31.85 -24.61 28.23
CA GLY A 117 31.90 -23.17 27.93
C GLY A 117 31.85 -22.85 26.42
N GLN A 118 31.57 -23.84 25.57
CA GLN A 118 31.37 -23.65 24.15
C GLN A 118 29.92 -23.34 23.84
N LYS A 119 29.63 -22.99 22.56
CA LYS A 119 28.25 -22.69 22.10
C LYS A 119 27.48 -24.00 21.90
N GLY A 120 26.34 -24.13 22.55
CA GLY A 120 25.34 -25.13 22.21
C GLY A 120 24.64 -24.74 20.89
N VAL A 121 24.38 -25.72 20.04
CA VAL A 121 23.69 -25.51 18.76
C VAL A 121 22.29 -26.08 18.84
N LEU A 122 21.30 -25.29 18.47
CA LEU A 122 19.93 -25.73 18.24
C LEU A 122 19.61 -25.56 16.76
N ARG A 123 18.81 -26.46 16.21
CA ARG A 123 18.28 -26.30 14.85
C ARG A 123 16.77 -26.20 14.90
N VAL A 124 16.23 -25.16 14.24
CA VAL A 124 14.80 -24.93 14.14
C VAL A 124 14.35 -25.16 12.71
N TYR A 125 13.43 -26.09 12.53
CA TYR A 125 12.83 -26.38 11.23
C TYR A 125 11.40 -25.83 11.21
N ALA A 126 11.13 -24.87 10.34
CA ALA A 126 9.80 -24.30 10.17
C ALA A 126 8.94 -25.16 9.25
N ASN A 127 7.69 -25.38 9.60
CA ASN A 127 6.70 -26.06 8.76
C ASN A 127 5.84 -25.01 8.06
N LEU A 128 6.29 -24.54 6.89
CA LEU A 128 5.58 -23.55 6.08
C LEU A 128 4.69 -24.28 5.07
N ARG A 129 3.42 -24.46 5.42
CA ARG A 129 2.41 -25.14 4.57
C ARG A 129 1.80 -24.16 3.56
N SER A 130 1.66 -22.93 3.96
CA SER A 130 1.25 -21.82 3.11
C SER A 130 2.17 -20.62 3.35
N LEU A 131 2.51 -19.88 2.30
CA LEU A 131 3.41 -18.72 2.40
C LEU A 131 2.61 -17.51 2.89
N ASN A 132 2.05 -17.59 4.10
CA ASN A 132 1.30 -16.51 4.72
C ASN A 132 2.05 -15.88 5.91
N MET A 133 1.63 -14.68 6.28
CA MET A 133 2.27 -13.93 7.35
C MET A 133 2.08 -14.60 8.73
N ALA A 134 0.95 -15.25 8.96
CA ALA A 134 0.64 -15.90 10.23
C ALA A 134 1.59 -17.07 10.52
N GLU A 135 1.89 -17.93 9.53
CA GLU A 135 2.86 -19.02 9.68
C GLU A 135 4.27 -18.52 9.95
N THR A 136 4.69 -17.48 9.24
CA THR A 136 6.01 -16.88 9.47
C THR A 136 6.10 -16.30 10.89
N GLN A 137 5.06 -15.64 11.38
CA GLN A 137 5.03 -15.07 12.74
C GLN A 137 4.98 -16.16 13.82
N SER A 138 4.24 -17.24 13.62
CA SER A 138 4.22 -18.35 14.57
C SER A 138 5.60 -19.04 14.74
N THR A 139 6.38 -19.09 13.66
CA THR A 139 7.78 -19.57 13.73
C THR A 139 8.68 -18.59 14.49
N ASN A 140 8.45 -17.27 14.37
CA ASN A 140 9.18 -16.27 15.13
C ASN A 140 8.96 -16.38 16.64
N VAL A 141 7.82 -16.91 17.09
CA VAL A 141 7.57 -17.20 18.52
C VAL A 141 8.63 -18.13 19.07
N VAL A 142 8.95 -19.21 18.36
CA VAL A 142 9.98 -20.18 18.78
C VAL A 142 11.35 -19.50 18.89
N THR A 143 11.71 -18.67 17.91
CA THR A 143 12.96 -17.91 17.92
C THR A 143 13.02 -16.96 19.13
N SER A 144 11.91 -16.32 19.47
CA SER A 144 11.79 -15.44 20.61
C SER A 144 11.93 -16.20 21.93
N LEU A 145 11.28 -17.37 22.07
CA LEU A 145 11.40 -18.22 23.25
C LEU A 145 12.86 -18.66 23.50
N ILE A 146 13.53 -19.12 22.44
CA ILE A 146 14.96 -19.49 22.53
C ILE A 146 15.82 -18.29 22.92
N SER A 147 15.53 -17.10 22.39
CA SER A 147 16.27 -15.88 22.74
C SER A 147 16.09 -15.47 24.19
N VAL A 148 14.87 -15.57 24.72
CA VAL A 148 14.55 -15.30 26.13
C VAL A 148 15.24 -16.32 27.03
N TYR A 149 15.19 -17.61 26.69
CA TYR A 149 15.91 -18.65 27.42
C TYR A 149 17.42 -18.36 27.44
N ASN A 150 18.00 -18.08 26.29
CA ASN A 150 19.43 -17.75 26.17
C ASN A 150 19.80 -16.52 26.98
N TYR A 151 18.92 -15.53 27.09
CA TYR A 151 19.12 -14.37 27.95
C TYR A 151 19.22 -14.80 29.41
N TYR A 152 18.22 -15.45 29.99
CA TYR A 152 18.19 -15.86 31.41
C TYR A 152 19.30 -16.86 31.75
N PHE A 153 19.55 -17.79 30.82
CA PHE A 153 20.63 -18.77 31.02
C PHE A 153 22.01 -18.11 31.06
N SER A 154 22.27 -17.15 30.16
CA SER A 154 23.55 -16.40 30.18
C SER A 154 23.71 -15.52 31.42
N ILE A 155 22.64 -14.86 31.85
CA ILE A 155 22.63 -14.08 33.11
C ILE A 155 22.96 -14.97 34.29
N SER A 156 22.35 -16.15 34.38
CA SER A 156 22.64 -17.12 35.47
C SER A 156 24.09 -17.57 35.46
N LYS A 157 24.66 -17.90 34.29
CA LYS A 157 26.09 -18.26 34.17
C LYS A 157 27.02 -17.10 34.59
N ILE A 158 26.76 -15.88 34.12
CA ILE A 158 27.55 -14.71 34.47
C ILE A 158 27.47 -14.43 35.95
N ARG A 159 26.30 -14.55 36.58
CA ARG A 159 26.11 -14.40 38.02
C ARG A 159 26.99 -15.38 38.80
N ASN A 160 26.99 -16.65 38.42
CA ASN A 160 27.82 -17.67 39.05
C ASN A 160 29.32 -17.36 38.93
N LEU A 161 29.78 -16.91 37.76
CA LEU A 161 31.16 -16.52 37.53
C LEU A 161 31.57 -15.29 38.37
N LEU A 162 30.73 -14.26 38.44
CA LEU A 162 30.96 -13.06 39.24
C LEU A 162 31.05 -13.42 40.73
N THR A 163 30.17 -14.31 41.23
CA THR A 163 30.17 -14.78 42.59
C THR A 163 31.46 -15.56 42.92
N GLN A 164 31.92 -16.42 42.01
CA GLN A 164 33.15 -17.20 42.20
C GLN A 164 34.42 -16.33 42.16
N THR A 165 34.44 -15.28 41.38
CA THR A 165 35.61 -14.38 41.23
C THR A 165 35.60 -13.22 42.22
N GLY A 166 34.51 -13.02 42.99
CA GLY A 166 34.34 -11.85 43.85
C GLY A 166 34.27 -10.52 43.13
N SER A 167 33.99 -10.55 41.84
CA SER A 167 33.91 -9.34 40.99
C SER A 167 32.64 -8.52 41.27
N MET A 168 32.80 -7.20 41.39
CA MET A 168 31.68 -6.27 41.51
C MET A 168 31.10 -5.99 40.12
N GLY A 169 29.81 -6.17 39.97
CA GLY A 169 29.06 -5.88 38.74
C GLY A 169 27.77 -6.68 38.68
N THR A 170 26.80 -6.17 37.93
CA THR A 170 25.58 -6.93 37.67
C THR A 170 25.76 -7.81 36.44
N PRO A 171 25.19 -9.02 36.40
CA PRO A 171 25.27 -9.90 35.25
C PRO A 171 24.73 -9.23 33.96
N GLU A 172 23.73 -8.41 34.09
CA GLU A 172 23.10 -7.64 33.01
C GLU A 172 24.10 -6.65 32.40
N ALA A 173 24.84 -5.90 33.24
CA ALA A 173 25.84 -4.96 32.76
C ALA A 173 27.05 -5.65 32.12
N VAL A 174 27.42 -6.85 32.60
CA VAL A 174 28.50 -7.64 31.98
C VAL A 174 28.07 -8.18 30.62
N ARG A 175 26.82 -8.61 30.51
CA ARG A 175 26.27 -9.15 29.25
C ARG A 175 26.00 -8.05 28.19
N ASN A 176 25.39 -6.97 28.66
CA ASN A 176 25.02 -5.82 27.84
C ASN A 176 25.53 -4.53 28.49
N PRO A 177 26.81 -4.16 28.28
CA PRO A 177 27.42 -3.02 28.96
C PRO A 177 26.88 -1.66 28.51
N ILE A 178 26.11 -1.64 27.41
CA ILE A 178 25.52 -0.43 26.86
C ILE A 178 24.02 -0.61 26.87
N GLU A 179 23.30 0.27 27.55
CA GLU A 179 21.86 0.42 27.45
C GLU A 179 21.54 1.52 26.41
N VAL A 180 20.75 1.16 25.42
CA VAL A 180 20.39 2.11 24.34
C VAL A 180 18.96 2.56 24.57
N HIS A 181 18.79 3.84 24.85
CA HIS A 181 17.48 4.49 24.86
C HIS A 181 17.21 5.07 23.47
N TYR A 182 16.13 4.62 22.88
CA TYR A 182 15.72 5.07 21.56
C TYR A 182 14.67 6.18 21.69
N ALA A 183 14.93 7.30 21.07
CA ALA A 183 13.95 8.34 20.83
C ALA A 183 13.88 8.66 19.32
N SER A 184 12.73 9.09 18.86
CA SER A 184 12.53 9.49 17.48
C SER A 184 12.19 10.96 17.39
N ILE A 185 12.72 11.65 16.37
CA ILE A 185 12.35 13.03 16.09
C ILE A 185 11.34 13.03 14.93
N LEU A 186 10.10 13.39 15.24
CA LEU A 186 9.04 13.48 14.24
C LEU A 186 8.47 14.91 14.22
N LYS A 187 8.46 15.52 13.04
CA LYS A 187 8.00 16.91 12.86
C LYS A 187 8.69 17.92 13.78
N GLY A 188 9.94 17.67 14.16
CA GLY A 188 10.71 18.50 15.08
C GLY A 188 10.48 18.23 16.57
N ASN A 189 9.54 17.36 16.94
CA ASN A 189 9.29 16.94 18.32
C ASN A 189 10.06 15.66 18.61
N VAL A 190 10.70 15.62 19.79
CA VAL A 190 11.36 14.41 20.29
C VAL A 190 10.31 13.56 20.99
N LEU A 191 10.19 12.32 20.56
CA LEU A 191 9.25 11.33 21.07
C LEU A 191 10.05 10.15 21.64
N ASP A 192 9.71 9.72 22.83
CA ASP A 192 10.31 8.55 23.52
C ASP A 192 9.74 7.24 22.93
N ILE A 193 9.77 7.14 21.60
CA ILE A 193 9.28 6.01 20.84
C ILE A 193 10.42 5.47 19.98
N PRO A 194 10.67 4.16 20.02
CA PRO A 194 11.71 3.57 19.22
C PRO A 194 11.38 3.65 17.72
N PRO A 195 12.38 3.88 16.83
CA PRO A 195 12.18 4.06 15.39
C PRO A 195 11.43 2.92 14.71
N ASN A 196 11.58 1.68 15.17
CA ASN A 196 10.89 0.52 14.64
C ASN A 196 9.35 0.56 14.84
N ALA A 197 8.87 1.15 15.93
CA ALA A 197 7.44 1.33 16.15
C ALA A 197 6.86 2.38 15.18
N ILE A 198 7.58 3.49 14.96
CA ILE A 198 7.20 4.50 13.96
C ILE A 198 7.28 3.92 12.55
N PHE A 199 8.30 3.10 12.24
CA PHE A 199 8.45 2.46 10.94
C PHE A 199 7.23 1.64 10.56
N SER A 200 6.66 0.87 11.47
CA SER A 200 5.47 0.06 11.22
C SER A 200 4.25 0.91 10.80
N LEU A 201 4.07 2.06 11.46
CA LEU A 201 3.01 3.01 11.13
C LEU A 201 3.21 3.66 9.75
N VAL A 202 4.44 4.15 9.51
CA VAL A 202 4.79 4.81 8.26
C VAL A 202 4.74 3.83 7.08
N MET A 203 5.14 2.58 7.29
CA MET A 203 5.14 1.54 6.24
C MET A 203 3.72 1.29 5.71
N GLY A 204 2.73 1.17 6.60
CA GLY A 204 1.32 1.03 6.20
C GLY A 204 0.83 2.21 5.35
N GLN A 205 1.12 3.43 5.77
CA GLN A 205 0.75 4.64 5.03
C GLN A 205 1.51 4.75 3.69
N SER A 206 2.81 4.48 3.69
CA SER A 206 3.65 4.59 2.48
C SER A 206 3.20 3.65 1.36
N ILE A 207 2.68 2.48 1.70
CA ILE A 207 2.16 1.52 0.73
C ILE A 207 0.74 1.89 0.30
N MET A 208 -0.13 2.21 1.26
CA MET A 208 -1.56 2.37 0.99
C MET A 208 -1.90 3.67 0.27
N LEU A 209 -1.23 4.79 0.60
CA LEU A 209 -1.53 6.06 -0.03
C LEU A 209 -1.31 6.07 -1.56
N PRO A 210 -0.19 5.56 -2.10
CA PRO A 210 -0.01 5.44 -3.54
C PRO A 210 -1.06 4.53 -4.20
N ILE A 211 -1.38 3.39 -3.58
CA ILE A 211 -2.41 2.47 -4.07
C ILE A 211 -3.77 3.15 -4.14
N MET A 212 -4.12 3.88 -3.08
CA MET A 212 -5.36 4.65 -3.01
C MET A 212 -5.51 5.64 -4.16
N VAL A 213 -4.49 6.49 -4.34
CA VAL A 213 -4.48 7.49 -5.42
C VAL A 213 -4.54 6.80 -6.78
N MET A 214 -3.77 5.73 -6.96
CA MET A 214 -3.78 4.94 -8.20
C MET A 214 -5.18 4.38 -8.50
N MET A 215 -5.79 3.69 -7.55
CA MET A 215 -7.14 3.12 -7.73
C MET A 215 -8.17 4.20 -8.05
N MET A 216 -8.12 5.31 -7.32
CA MET A 216 -9.01 6.46 -7.56
C MET A 216 -8.92 6.97 -8.99
N VAL A 217 -7.70 7.22 -9.46
CA VAL A 217 -7.45 7.74 -10.81
C VAL A 217 -7.87 6.73 -11.88
N VAL A 218 -7.50 5.46 -11.70
CA VAL A 218 -7.83 4.38 -12.64
C VAL A 218 -9.35 4.21 -12.78
N PHE A 219 -10.07 4.12 -11.66
CA PHE A 219 -11.52 3.99 -11.69
C PHE A 219 -12.21 5.21 -12.30
N ALA A 220 -11.77 6.43 -11.93
CA ALA A 220 -12.34 7.66 -12.47
C ALA A 220 -12.16 7.74 -14.00
N ILE A 221 -10.94 7.48 -14.50
CA ILE A 221 -10.66 7.49 -15.95
C ILE A 221 -11.47 6.41 -16.66
N GLN A 222 -11.48 5.18 -16.14
CA GLN A 222 -12.13 4.06 -16.80
C GLN A 222 -13.66 4.22 -16.87
N MET A 223 -14.28 4.65 -15.78
CA MET A 223 -15.73 4.85 -15.74
C MET A 223 -16.17 6.02 -16.62
N ALA A 224 -15.48 7.15 -16.54
CA ALA A 224 -15.82 8.31 -17.35
C ALA A 224 -15.59 8.07 -18.85
N ALA A 225 -14.47 7.46 -19.24
CA ALA A 225 -14.19 7.14 -20.63
C ALA A 225 -15.20 6.14 -21.21
N THR A 226 -15.61 5.14 -20.43
CA THR A 226 -16.63 4.16 -20.84
C THR A 226 -17.99 4.81 -21.01
N SER A 227 -18.39 5.70 -20.11
CA SER A 227 -19.67 6.42 -20.19
C SER A 227 -19.75 7.28 -21.47
N ILE A 228 -18.70 8.05 -21.74
CA ILE A 228 -18.63 8.91 -22.93
C ILE A 228 -18.60 8.07 -24.22
N ALA A 229 -17.88 6.95 -24.23
CA ALA A 229 -17.83 6.06 -25.38
C ALA A 229 -19.20 5.40 -25.65
N LEU A 230 -19.96 5.09 -24.61
CA LEU A 230 -21.31 4.57 -24.71
C LEU A 230 -22.27 5.60 -25.33
N GLU A 231 -22.17 6.87 -24.93
CA GLU A 231 -22.94 7.95 -25.54
C GLU A 231 -22.64 8.10 -27.04
N LYS A 232 -21.38 7.93 -27.47
CA LYS A 232 -21.01 7.92 -28.89
C LYS A 232 -21.58 6.71 -29.61
N GLU A 233 -21.48 5.53 -29.05
CA GLU A 233 -22.00 4.29 -29.62
C GLU A 233 -23.52 4.35 -29.80
N GLN A 234 -24.23 4.96 -28.85
CA GLN A 234 -25.68 5.19 -28.90
C GLN A 234 -26.09 6.41 -29.76
N LYS A 235 -25.14 7.12 -30.37
CA LYS A 235 -25.37 8.34 -31.17
C LYS A 235 -26.03 9.50 -30.42
N THR A 236 -26.10 9.43 -29.09
CA THR A 236 -26.66 10.51 -28.26
C THR A 236 -25.82 11.77 -28.34
N LEU A 237 -24.49 11.65 -28.47
CA LEU A 237 -23.60 12.77 -28.68
C LEU A 237 -23.86 13.45 -30.05
N GLU A 238 -24.12 12.68 -31.11
CA GLU A 238 -24.46 13.23 -32.42
C GLU A 238 -25.78 14.03 -32.38
N THR A 239 -26.79 13.51 -31.70
CA THR A 239 -28.06 14.21 -31.48
C THR A 239 -27.86 15.50 -30.68
N LEU A 240 -26.99 15.52 -29.69
CA LEU A 240 -26.64 16.73 -28.93
C LEU A 240 -25.98 17.80 -29.82
N MET A 241 -25.19 17.37 -30.81
CA MET A 241 -24.52 18.26 -31.78
C MET A 241 -25.45 18.85 -32.83
N THR A 242 -26.68 18.35 -32.99
CA THR A 242 -27.71 18.95 -33.87
C THR A 242 -28.45 20.12 -33.22
N LEU A 243 -28.28 20.29 -31.88
CA LEU A 243 -28.88 21.42 -31.17
C LEU A 243 -28.19 22.74 -31.57
N PRO A 244 -28.91 23.89 -31.57
CA PRO A 244 -28.35 25.19 -31.90
C PRO A 244 -27.53 25.78 -30.73
N VAL A 245 -26.51 25.00 -30.27
CA VAL A 245 -25.57 25.36 -29.20
C VAL A 245 -24.15 25.16 -29.64
N SER A 246 -23.23 25.98 -29.15
CA SER A 246 -21.83 25.81 -29.50
C SER A 246 -21.24 24.51 -28.93
N ARG A 247 -20.31 23.87 -29.66
CA ARG A 247 -19.60 22.66 -29.20
C ARG A 247 -18.88 22.89 -27.89
N LEU A 248 -18.34 24.09 -27.69
CA LEU A 248 -17.72 24.50 -26.43
C LEU A 248 -18.71 24.54 -25.24
N THR A 249 -19.98 24.92 -25.53
CA THR A 249 -21.04 24.90 -24.50
C THR A 249 -21.34 23.46 -24.04
N ILE A 250 -21.37 22.51 -24.97
CA ILE A 250 -21.55 21.07 -24.68
C ILE A 250 -20.39 20.56 -23.82
N LEU A 251 -19.16 20.88 -24.23
CA LEU A 251 -17.96 20.49 -23.48
C LEU A 251 -17.96 21.11 -22.06
N ALA A 252 -18.28 22.39 -21.94
CA ALA A 252 -18.37 23.08 -20.65
C ALA A 252 -19.44 22.45 -19.74
N GLY A 253 -20.58 22.03 -20.31
CA GLY A 253 -21.61 21.29 -19.58
C GLY A 253 -21.10 19.96 -19.02
N LYS A 254 -20.43 19.15 -19.87
CA LYS A 254 -19.83 17.87 -19.43
C LYS A 254 -18.78 18.05 -18.34
N LEU A 255 -17.92 19.06 -18.49
CA LEU A 255 -16.93 19.40 -17.46
C LEU A 255 -17.57 19.83 -16.14
N SER A 256 -18.63 20.64 -16.20
CA SER A 256 -19.36 21.05 -15.01
C SER A 256 -20.01 19.86 -14.29
N GLY A 257 -20.59 18.91 -15.06
CA GLY A 257 -21.08 17.65 -14.50
C GLY A 257 -19.97 16.83 -13.84
N SER A 258 -18.81 16.74 -14.51
CA SER A 258 -17.64 16.03 -13.98
C SER A 258 -17.11 16.65 -12.67
N ILE A 259 -17.18 18.00 -12.53
CA ILE A 259 -16.79 18.68 -11.30
C ILE A 259 -17.71 18.27 -10.13
N VAL A 260 -19.02 18.16 -10.36
CA VAL A 260 -19.97 17.72 -9.33
C VAL A 260 -19.68 16.29 -8.89
N ILE A 261 -19.41 15.39 -9.82
CA ILE A 261 -19.03 14.00 -9.51
C ILE A 261 -17.67 13.95 -8.78
N ALA A 262 -16.70 14.76 -9.19
CA ALA A 262 -15.42 14.84 -8.51
C ALA A 262 -15.57 15.32 -7.06
N LEU A 263 -16.48 16.28 -6.80
CA LEU A 263 -16.77 16.74 -5.44
C LEU A 263 -17.40 15.62 -4.61
N ALA A 264 -18.43 14.95 -5.13
CA ALA A 264 -19.05 13.82 -4.45
C ALA A 264 -18.06 12.69 -4.20
N GLY A 265 -17.23 12.37 -5.21
CA GLY A 265 -16.16 11.37 -5.11
C GLY A 265 -15.12 11.73 -4.06
N SER A 266 -14.66 12.99 -4.00
CA SER A 266 -13.67 13.42 -3.01
C SER A 266 -14.18 13.30 -1.57
N VAL A 267 -15.43 13.63 -1.33
CA VAL A 267 -16.08 13.41 -0.02
C VAL A 267 -16.15 11.93 0.32
N SER A 268 -16.54 11.10 -0.65
CA SER A 268 -16.61 9.64 -0.48
C SER A 268 -15.23 9.02 -0.18
N TYR A 269 -14.19 9.47 -0.88
CA TYR A 269 -12.81 9.05 -0.61
C TYR A 269 -12.34 9.46 0.78
N LEU A 270 -12.66 10.69 1.23
CA LEU A 270 -12.31 11.14 2.58
C LEU A 270 -13.01 10.30 3.67
N ILE A 271 -14.29 10.00 3.49
CA ILE A 271 -15.05 9.15 4.42
C ILE A 271 -14.44 7.73 4.47
N GLY A 272 -14.29 7.10 3.32
CA GLY A 272 -13.70 5.76 3.22
C GLY A 272 -12.29 5.70 3.80
N PHE A 273 -11.47 6.70 3.48
CA PHE A 273 -10.12 6.82 4.00
C PHE A 273 -10.08 7.01 5.51
N GLY A 274 -11.01 7.79 6.08
CA GLY A 274 -11.15 7.94 7.53
C GLY A 274 -11.40 6.60 8.22
N PHE A 275 -12.28 5.75 7.68
CA PHE A 275 -12.50 4.39 8.19
C PHE A 275 -11.25 3.52 8.08
N TYR A 276 -10.56 3.57 6.94
CA TYR A 276 -9.31 2.85 6.75
C TYR A 276 -8.24 3.25 7.78
N MET A 277 -8.05 4.56 7.96
CA MET A 277 -7.07 5.09 8.91
C MET A 277 -7.39 4.67 10.35
N ASN A 278 -8.65 4.75 10.76
CA ASN A 278 -9.07 4.29 12.09
C ASN A 278 -8.73 2.81 12.30
N SER A 279 -8.97 1.96 11.31
CA SER A 279 -8.59 0.55 11.36
C SER A 279 -7.08 0.33 11.33
N ALA A 280 -6.33 1.11 10.56
CA ALA A 280 -4.88 1.01 10.47
C ALA A 280 -4.18 1.46 11.77
N PHE A 281 -4.72 2.46 12.48
CA PHE A 281 -4.15 2.93 13.74
C PHE A 281 -4.51 2.04 14.95
N SER A 282 -5.49 1.18 14.85
CA SER A 282 -5.80 0.21 15.94
C SER A 282 -4.66 -0.80 16.19
N PHE A 283 -3.63 -0.82 15.35
CA PHE A 283 -2.45 -1.69 15.43
C PHE A 283 -1.29 -1.17 16.27
N VAL A 284 -1.34 0.08 16.69
CA VAL A 284 -0.31 0.58 17.60
C VAL A 284 -0.44 -0.21 18.91
N PRO A 285 0.59 -0.98 19.32
CA PRO A 285 0.49 -1.72 20.56
C PRO A 285 0.08 -0.75 21.68
N GLN A 286 -1.01 -1.06 22.38
CA GLN A 286 -1.49 -0.27 23.52
C GLN A 286 -0.49 -0.24 24.70
N ALA A 287 0.67 -0.89 24.56
CA ALA A 287 1.77 -0.84 25.51
C ALA A 287 2.36 0.57 25.69
N THR A 288 2.10 1.48 24.76
CA THR A 288 2.36 2.91 24.97
C THR A 288 1.02 3.58 25.29
N THR A 289 0.85 4.05 26.51
CA THR A 289 -0.29 4.87 26.98
C THR A 289 -0.37 6.24 26.28
N MET A 290 0.06 6.31 25.03
CA MET A 290 0.14 7.53 24.24
C MET A 290 -1.05 7.62 23.31
N ASN A 291 -1.79 8.70 23.41
CA ASN A 291 -2.78 9.07 22.40
C ASN A 291 -2.03 9.31 21.07
N ILE A 292 -2.60 8.83 19.97
CA ILE A 292 -2.06 9.02 18.60
C ILE A 292 -1.88 10.51 18.28
N ASP A 293 -2.71 11.36 18.88
CA ASP A 293 -2.62 12.81 18.76
C ASP A 293 -1.35 13.38 19.41
N ASP A 294 -0.88 12.78 20.52
CA ASP A 294 0.35 13.21 21.21
C ASP A 294 1.61 12.83 20.40
N VAL A 295 1.52 11.76 19.61
CA VAL A 295 2.62 11.32 18.72
C VAL A 295 2.74 12.21 17.48
N GLY A 296 1.73 13.01 17.18
CA GLY A 296 1.70 13.90 16.01
C GLY A 296 1.74 13.16 14.65
N VAL A 297 1.44 11.85 14.64
CA VAL A 297 1.35 11.02 13.42
C VAL A 297 -0.02 11.14 12.77
N GLY A 298 -1.02 11.63 13.50
CA GLY A 298 -2.36 11.91 12.99
C GLY A 298 -2.37 13.02 11.95
N ILE A 299 -3.34 12.97 11.04
CA ILE A 299 -3.58 14.06 10.11
C ILE A 299 -4.28 15.20 10.83
N THR A 300 -3.74 16.42 10.72
CA THR A 300 -4.38 17.60 11.30
C THR A 300 -5.69 17.94 10.55
N PRO A 301 -6.65 18.64 11.18
CA PRO A 301 -7.87 19.07 10.48
C PRO A 301 -7.60 19.84 9.20
N LEU A 302 -6.57 20.71 9.19
CA LEU A 302 -6.13 21.41 7.98
C LEU A 302 -5.55 20.43 6.95
N GLY A 303 -4.75 19.46 7.39
CA GLY A 303 -4.22 18.40 6.53
C GLY A 303 -5.34 17.60 5.87
N LEU A 304 -6.38 17.24 6.62
CA LEU A 304 -7.54 16.51 6.10
C LEU A 304 -8.28 17.31 5.02
N VAL A 305 -8.52 18.60 5.25
CA VAL A 305 -9.13 19.50 4.25
C VAL A 305 -8.25 19.57 2.99
N LEU A 306 -6.94 19.72 3.16
CA LEU A 306 -6.02 19.79 2.03
C LEU A 306 -5.95 18.47 1.26
N VAL A 307 -5.99 17.32 1.91
CA VAL A 307 -6.12 16.00 1.25
C VAL A 307 -7.42 15.95 0.45
N GLY A 308 -8.53 16.43 0.99
CA GLY A 308 -9.79 16.54 0.26
C GLY A 308 -9.67 17.38 -1.02
N VAL A 309 -8.98 18.52 -0.94
CA VAL A 309 -8.70 19.36 -2.12
C VAL A 309 -7.78 18.65 -3.12
N VAL A 310 -6.73 17.96 -2.67
CA VAL A 310 -5.86 17.15 -3.54
C VAL A 310 -6.67 16.08 -4.27
N ILE A 311 -7.49 15.33 -3.55
CA ILE A 311 -8.35 14.29 -4.12
C ILE A 311 -9.31 14.90 -5.14
N PHE A 312 -9.96 16.01 -4.80
CA PHE A 312 -10.88 16.71 -5.68
C PHE A 312 -10.21 17.14 -6.99
N VAL A 313 -9.07 17.84 -6.92
CA VAL A 313 -8.35 18.32 -8.11
C VAL A 313 -7.81 17.15 -8.93
N THR A 314 -7.38 16.07 -8.28
CA THR A 314 -6.95 14.83 -8.93
C THR A 314 -8.08 14.16 -9.69
N LEU A 315 -9.28 14.08 -9.09
CA LEU A 315 -10.46 13.53 -9.76
C LEU A 315 -10.88 14.39 -10.95
N VAL A 316 -10.89 15.71 -10.81
CA VAL A 316 -11.18 16.62 -11.94
C VAL A 316 -10.17 16.40 -13.07
N SER A 317 -8.88 16.26 -12.74
CA SER A 317 -7.83 15.96 -13.71
C SER A 317 -8.05 14.61 -14.41
N ALA A 318 -8.38 13.57 -13.64
CA ALA A 318 -8.65 12.23 -14.16
C ALA A 318 -9.86 12.21 -15.11
N LEU A 319 -10.94 12.87 -14.73
CA LEU A 319 -12.16 13.00 -15.55
C LEU A 319 -11.90 13.82 -16.82
N ALA A 320 -11.12 14.90 -16.73
CA ALA A 320 -10.71 15.69 -17.90
C ALA A 320 -9.85 14.86 -18.88
N MET A 321 -8.94 14.03 -18.35
CA MET A 321 -8.15 13.11 -19.15
C MET A 321 -9.03 12.06 -19.84
N ALA A 322 -9.97 11.47 -19.09
CA ALA A 322 -10.94 10.51 -19.62
C ALA A 322 -11.75 11.11 -20.77
N LEU A 323 -12.25 12.33 -20.60
CA LEU A 323 -12.98 13.06 -21.64
C LEU A 323 -12.12 13.26 -22.89
N SER A 324 -10.86 13.64 -22.72
CA SER A 324 -9.92 13.87 -23.83
C SER A 324 -9.66 12.59 -24.64
N VAL A 325 -9.54 11.45 -23.96
CA VAL A 325 -9.27 10.14 -24.58
C VAL A 325 -10.52 9.56 -25.25
N ALA A 326 -11.67 9.70 -24.62
CA ALA A 326 -12.94 9.21 -25.15
C ALA A 326 -13.32 9.85 -26.50
N VAL A 327 -12.77 11.04 -26.82
CA VAL A 327 -12.94 11.66 -28.15
C VAL A 327 -12.40 10.75 -29.26
N PHE A 328 -11.33 10.03 -29.02
CA PHE A 328 -10.69 9.15 -30.01
C PHE A 328 -11.30 7.75 -30.08
N ALA A 329 -12.17 7.40 -29.17
CA ALA A 329 -12.84 6.10 -29.10
C ALA A 329 -14.13 6.11 -29.91
N ASP A 330 -14.35 5.09 -30.73
CA ASP A 330 -15.61 4.91 -31.53
C ASP A 330 -16.64 4.08 -30.75
N ASN A 331 -16.20 3.26 -29.81
CA ASN A 331 -17.03 2.36 -29.01
C ASN A 331 -16.39 2.10 -27.64
N VAL A 332 -17.12 1.42 -26.76
CA VAL A 332 -16.67 1.09 -25.40
C VAL A 332 -15.37 0.29 -25.40
N ARG A 333 -15.20 -0.65 -26.33
CA ARG A 333 -13.97 -1.50 -26.42
C ARG A 333 -12.74 -0.65 -26.77
N SER A 334 -12.85 0.27 -27.71
CA SER A 334 -11.74 1.17 -28.07
C SER A 334 -11.41 2.13 -26.93
N ALA A 335 -12.42 2.64 -26.21
CA ALA A 335 -12.21 3.47 -25.03
C ALA A 335 -11.42 2.73 -23.94
N GLN A 336 -11.77 1.48 -23.67
CA GLN A 336 -11.05 0.64 -22.70
C GLN A 336 -9.60 0.38 -23.12
N SER A 337 -9.34 0.17 -24.41
CA SER A 337 -7.96 0.00 -24.91
C SER A 337 -7.13 1.28 -24.75
N PHE A 338 -7.68 2.43 -25.03
CA PHE A 338 -7.01 3.72 -24.87
C PHE A 338 -6.78 4.05 -23.40
N THR A 339 -7.77 3.80 -22.52
CA THR A 339 -7.61 4.00 -21.09
C THR A 339 -6.58 3.05 -20.49
N GLY A 340 -6.53 1.78 -20.93
CA GLY A 340 -5.49 0.83 -20.54
C GLY A 340 -4.08 1.33 -20.86
N ALA A 341 -3.87 1.88 -22.06
CA ALA A 341 -2.58 2.46 -22.43
C ALA A 341 -2.20 3.69 -21.59
N LEU A 342 -3.18 4.48 -21.14
CA LEU A 342 -2.96 5.63 -20.25
C LEU A 342 -2.69 5.22 -18.80
N ILE A 343 -3.37 4.20 -18.32
CA ILE A 343 -3.25 3.71 -16.95
C ILE A 343 -1.83 3.20 -16.68
N THR A 344 -1.21 2.52 -17.66
CA THR A 344 0.15 1.97 -17.49
C THR A 344 1.17 3.00 -17.01
N PRO A 345 1.39 4.16 -17.64
CA PRO A 345 2.32 5.17 -17.14
C PRO A 345 1.88 5.79 -15.80
N ILE A 346 0.56 5.81 -15.50
CA ILE A 346 0.04 6.31 -14.22
C ILE A 346 0.38 5.36 -13.07
N MET A 347 0.41 4.05 -13.33
CA MET A 347 0.76 3.05 -12.32
C MET A 347 2.23 3.12 -11.90
N ILE A 348 3.14 3.54 -12.79
CA ILE A 348 4.59 3.57 -12.51
C ILE A 348 4.92 4.40 -11.26
N PRO A 349 4.48 5.67 -11.14
CA PRO A 349 4.72 6.44 -9.92
C PRO A 349 4.16 5.80 -8.65
N ALA A 350 2.96 5.21 -8.74
CA ALA A 350 2.33 4.59 -7.59
C ALA A 350 3.17 3.42 -7.07
N VAL A 351 3.62 2.54 -7.97
CA VAL A 351 4.46 1.39 -7.60
C VAL A 351 5.83 1.84 -7.07
N VAL A 352 6.47 2.82 -7.69
CA VAL A 352 7.79 3.30 -7.24
C VAL A 352 7.68 4.00 -5.89
N LEU A 353 6.70 4.91 -5.72
CA LEU A 353 6.53 5.69 -4.49
C LEU A 353 5.90 4.88 -3.33
N MET A 354 5.49 3.65 -3.58
CA MET A 354 5.08 2.70 -2.55
C MET A 354 6.30 2.21 -1.73
N PHE A 355 7.45 2.06 -2.38
CA PHE A 355 8.66 1.51 -1.75
C PHE A 355 9.73 2.56 -1.46
N SER A 356 9.64 3.75 -2.04
CA SER A 356 10.66 4.79 -1.90
C SER A 356 10.03 6.18 -1.92
N ASP A 357 10.63 7.13 -1.23
CA ASP A 357 10.25 8.53 -1.37
C ASP A 357 10.96 9.17 -2.57
N ILE A 358 10.31 10.17 -3.18
CA ILE A 358 10.79 10.81 -4.42
C ILE A 358 12.22 11.36 -4.26
N GLU A 359 12.56 11.87 -3.07
CA GLU A 359 13.84 12.48 -2.77
C GLU A 359 15.00 11.47 -2.69
N MET A 360 14.68 10.18 -2.46
CA MET A 360 15.67 9.09 -2.39
C MET A 360 16.02 8.51 -3.76
N LEU A 361 15.25 8.86 -4.78
CA LEU A 361 15.45 8.34 -6.13
C LEU A 361 16.56 9.09 -6.87
N PRO A 362 17.24 8.47 -7.85
CA PRO A 362 18.15 9.16 -8.75
C PRO A 362 17.46 10.32 -9.47
N GLN A 363 18.15 11.44 -9.64
CA GLN A 363 17.58 12.68 -10.17
C GLN A 363 16.87 12.51 -11.53
N THR A 364 17.39 11.64 -12.40
CA THR A 364 16.75 11.34 -13.69
C THR A 364 15.37 10.69 -13.50
N VAL A 365 15.26 9.78 -12.54
CA VAL A 365 13.99 9.09 -12.23
C VAL A 365 13.01 10.07 -11.59
N GLN A 366 13.49 10.94 -10.70
CA GLN A 366 12.66 12.02 -10.12
C GLN A 366 11.99 12.86 -11.22
N TRP A 367 12.78 13.36 -12.18
CA TRP A 367 12.24 14.16 -13.28
C TRP A 367 11.22 13.41 -14.12
N LEU A 368 11.48 12.13 -14.44
CA LEU A 368 10.54 11.32 -15.21
C LEU A 368 9.21 11.13 -14.47
N LEU A 369 9.25 10.88 -13.17
CA LEU A 369 8.04 10.70 -12.37
C LEU A 369 7.30 12.03 -12.16
N LEU A 370 8.00 13.14 -11.94
CA LEU A 370 7.39 14.45 -11.71
C LEU A 370 6.68 15.03 -12.95
N ILE A 371 6.97 14.53 -14.15
CA ILE A 371 6.20 14.89 -15.36
C ILE A 371 4.76 14.34 -15.27
N ILE A 372 4.56 13.23 -14.57
CA ILE A 372 3.24 12.57 -14.43
C ILE A 372 2.45 13.30 -13.34
N PRO A 373 1.28 13.90 -13.64
CA PRO A 373 0.56 14.74 -12.67
C PRO A 373 0.11 13.98 -11.43
N TYR A 374 -0.20 12.70 -11.55
CA TYR A 374 -0.68 11.87 -10.44
C TYR A 374 0.43 11.50 -9.43
N THR A 375 1.69 11.64 -9.81
CA THR A 375 2.84 11.62 -8.87
C THR A 375 2.69 12.71 -7.81
N HIS A 376 2.27 13.91 -8.23
CA HIS A 376 2.05 15.03 -7.30
C HIS A 376 0.88 14.78 -6.35
N SER A 377 -0.14 14.02 -6.77
CA SER A 377 -1.23 13.62 -5.88
C SER A 377 -0.74 12.72 -4.76
N ILE A 378 0.13 11.75 -5.07
CA ILE A 378 0.74 10.86 -4.08
C ILE A 378 1.65 11.64 -3.12
N ILE A 379 2.54 12.49 -3.66
CA ILE A 379 3.45 13.32 -2.87
C ILE A 379 2.65 14.25 -1.94
N ALA A 380 1.60 14.91 -2.47
CA ALA A 380 0.78 15.83 -1.69
C ALA A 380 0.05 15.10 -0.54
N THR A 381 -0.49 13.92 -0.80
CA THR A 381 -1.18 13.15 0.25
C THR A 381 -0.20 12.73 1.35
N LYS A 382 0.99 12.21 1.00
CA LYS A 382 2.05 11.91 1.98
C LYS A 382 2.49 13.17 2.76
N ALA A 383 2.72 14.29 2.06
CA ALA A 383 3.14 15.55 2.66
C ALA A 383 2.10 16.14 3.63
N ALA A 384 0.81 15.92 3.38
CA ALA A 384 -0.26 16.37 4.27
C ALA A 384 -0.22 15.67 5.64
N PHE A 385 0.14 14.38 5.67
CA PHE A 385 0.37 13.64 6.92
C PHE A 385 1.56 14.19 7.71
N LEU A 386 2.60 14.63 6.99
CA LEU A 386 3.79 15.24 7.60
C LEU A 386 3.59 16.72 7.93
N ALA A 387 2.39 17.27 7.74
CA ALA A 387 2.07 18.70 7.88
C ALA A 387 2.95 19.64 7.02
N ASN A 388 3.54 19.11 5.93
CA ASN A 388 4.30 19.92 4.97
C ASN A 388 3.36 20.53 3.91
N TYR A 389 2.63 21.55 4.32
CA TYR A 389 1.58 22.18 3.50
C TYR A 389 2.11 22.90 2.28
N VAL A 390 3.39 23.33 2.29
CA VAL A 390 4.03 23.98 1.13
C VAL A 390 4.10 23.01 -0.04
N VAL A 391 4.50 21.76 0.22
CA VAL A 391 4.56 20.70 -0.80
C VAL A 391 3.15 20.37 -1.31
N VAL A 392 2.15 20.34 -0.40
CA VAL A 392 0.75 20.09 -0.76
C VAL A 392 0.23 21.16 -1.72
N ILE A 393 0.41 22.43 -1.38
CA ILE A 393 -0.08 23.56 -2.19
C ILE A 393 0.63 23.57 -3.55
N ARG A 394 1.96 23.38 -3.59
CA ARG A 394 2.72 23.28 -4.85
C ARG A 394 2.17 22.15 -5.75
N SER A 395 1.87 21.01 -5.17
CA SER A 395 1.33 19.86 -5.90
C SER A 395 -0.08 20.13 -6.44
N ILE A 396 -0.95 20.76 -5.64
CA ILE A 396 -2.29 21.19 -6.09
C ILE A 396 -2.18 22.13 -7.28
N LEU A 397 -1.28 23.11 -7.21
CA LEU A 397 -1.03 24.06 -8.31
C LEU A 397 -0.58 23.32 -9.57
N PHE A 398 0.37 22.39 -9.45
CA PHE A 398 0.87 21.63 -10.60
C PHE A 398 -0.25 20.81 -11.25
N ILE A 399 -1.05 20.05 -10.47
CA ILE A 399 -2.16 19.25 -10.98
C ILE A 399 -3.22 20.16 -11.64
N SER A 400 -3.49 21.32 -11.05
CA SER A 400 -4.44 22.30 -11.59
C SER A 400 -3.97 22.83 -12.95
N VAL A 401 -2.71 23.26 -13.05
CA VAL A 401 -2.12 23.72 -14.33
C VAL A 401 -2.17 22.60 -15.38
N TRP A 402 -1.78 21.39 -15.01
CA TRP A 402 -1.88 20.24 -15.91
C TRP A 402 -3.32 20.01 -16.39
N THR A 403 -4.28 20.07 -15.47
CA THR A 403 -5.70 19.91 -15.78
C THR A 403 -6.16 20.97 -16.79
N PHE A 404 -5.76 22.23 -16.59
CA PHE A 404 -6.04 23.31 -17.56
C PHE A 404 -5.45 23.03 -18.95
N VAL A 405 -4.21 22.52 -19.01
CA VAL A 405 -3.59 22.15 -20.29
C VAL A 405 -4.37 21.04 -20.98
N VAL A 406 -4.74 19.99 -20.23
CA VAL A 406 -5.54 18.88 -20.78
C VAL A 406 -6.91 19.37 -21.29
N LEU A 407 -7.59 20.22 -20.52
CA LEU A 407 -8.87 20.80 -20.89
C LEU A 407 -8.77 21.71 -22.11
N TYR A 408 -7.71 22.50 -22.19
CA TYR A 408 -7.45 23.35 -23.36
C TYR A 408 -7.25 22.50 -24.62
N VAL A 409 -6.45 21.44 -24.51
CA VAL A 409 -6.23 20.49 -25.64
C VAL A 409 -7.54 19.80 -26.01
N ALA A 410 -8.31 19.33 -25.03
CA ALA A 410 -9.62 18.75 -25.27
C ALA A 410 -10.54 19.74 -25.97
N ALA A 411 -10.65 20.98 -25.49
CA ALA A 411 -11.49 22.02 -26.10
C ALA A 411 -11.08 22.31 -27.56
N LYS A 412 -9.79 22.36 -27.85
CA LYS A 412 -9.27 22.57 -29.20
C LYS A 412 -9.59 21.38 -30.12
N ILE A 413 -9.53 20.15 -29.62
CA ILE A 413 -9.93 18.96 -30.38
C ILE A 413 -11.43 18.97 -30.62
N PHE A 414 -12.24 19.30 -29.61
CA PHE A 414 -13.71 19.40 -29.74
C PHE A 414 -14.18 20.52 -30.70
N SER A 415 -13.44 21.62 -30.80
CA SER A 415 -13.77 22.71 -31.73
C SER A 415 -13.52 22.34 -33.20
N THR A 416 -12.69 21.35 -33.47
CA THR A 416 -12.33 20.91 -34.82
C THR A 416 -13.30 19.82 -35.30
N GLU A 417 -13.59 19.74 -36.60
CA GLU A 417 -14.49 18.72 -37.21
C GLU A 417 -13.95 17.29 -37.10
N ARG A 418 -12.76 17.13 -36.59
CA ARG A 418 -12.08 15.83 -36.42
C ARG A 418 -12.75 14.89 -35.43
N ILE A 419 -13.68 15.35 -34.58
CA ILE A 419 -14.42 14.51 -33.64
C ILE A 419 -15.19 13.39 -34.34
N ILE A 420 -15.75 13.69 -35.52
CA ILE A 420 -16.58 12.75 -36.27
C ILE A 420 -15.71 11.89 -37.20
N THR A 421 -14.52 12.38 -37.59
CA THR A 421 -13.67 11.76 -38.64
C THR A 421 -12.37 11.15 -38.11
N ALA A 422 -11.95 11.43 -36.87
CA ALA A 422 -10.71 10.93 -36.32
C ALA A 422 -10.85 9.46 -35.88
N ARG A 423 -10.70 8.54 -36.81
CA ARG A 423 -10.50 7.12 -36.54
C ARG A 423 -9.01 6.88 -36.27
N PHE A 424 -8.64 6.73 -35.03
CA PHE A 424 -7.30 6.29 -34.69
C PHE A 424 -7.27 4.75 -34.55
N THR A 425 -6.87 4.09 -35.64
CA THR A 425 -6.63 2.66 -35.63
C THR A 425 -5.12 2.44 -35.35
N PHE A 426 -4.76 1.76 -34.28
CA PHE A 426 -3.35 1.40 -33.96
C PHE A 426 -2.64 0.72 -35.14
N GLY A 427 -3.38 0.11 -36.07
CA GLY A 427 -2.87 -0.45 -37.33
C GLY A 427 -2.22 0.56 -38.28
N ASP A 428 -2.54 1.83 -38.18
CA ASP A 428 -1.99 2.85 -39.10
C ASP A 428 -0.60 3.34 -38.69
N LEU A 429 -0.25 3.24 -37.41
CA LEU A 429 1.13 3.47 -36.94
C LEU A 429 2.08 2.41 -37.51
N GLY A 430 1.68 1.14 -37.51
CA GLY A 430 2.49 0.05 -38.11
C GLY A 430 2.70 0.20 -39.61
N LYS A 431 1.69 0.72 -40.35
CA LYS A 431 1.81 0.95 -41.79
C LYS A 431 2.70 2.15 -42.16
N ARG A 432 2.73 3.21 -41.32
CA ARG A 432 3.64 4.35 -41.50
C ARG A 432 5.11 3.99 -41.29
N PHE A 433 5.42 3.11 -40.36
CA PHE A 433 6.77 2.58 -40.15
C PHE A 433 7.20 1.60 -41.25
N ARG A 434 6.27 0.82 -41.81
CA ARG A 434 6.55 -0.13 -42.90
C ARG A 434 6.79 0.58 -44.26
N ARG A 435 6.21 1.72 -44.51
CA ARG A 435 6.39 2.51 -45.75
C ARG A 435 7.73 3.22 -45.86
N LYS A 436 8.55 3.25 -44.83
CA LYS A 436 9.89 3.87 -44.84
C LYS A 436 11.04 2.89 -45.09
N ARG A 437 10.77 1.62 -45.47
CA ARG A 437 11.84 0.74 -45.94
C ARG A 437 12.06 1.02 -47.45
N PRO A 438 13.29 1.43 -47.88
CA PRO A 438 13.61 1.55 -49.25
C PRO A 438 13.53 0.20 -49.96
N PRO A 439 13.20 0.14 -51.27
CA PRO A 439 13.15 -1.12 -51.99
C PRO A 439 14.51 -1.80 -51.96
N ALA A 440 14.52 -3.11 -51.67
CA ALA A 440 15.70 -3.93 -51.73
C ALA A 440 16.27 -3.88 -53.14
N VAL A 441 17.51 -3.40 -53.27
CA VAL A 441 18.28 -3.48 -54.52
C VAL A 441 18.64 -4.93 -54.73
N ASN A 442 18.03 -5.60 -55.70
CA ASN A 442 18.46 -6.89 -56.18
C ASN A 442 19.82 -6.73 -56.83
N ARG A 443 20.81 -7.44 -56.29
CA ARG A 443 22.01 -7.83 -56.94
C ARG A 443 22.01 -9.32 -57.12
#